data_6013d98ab75065cffab75afbbc512f3f
#
_entry.id   6013d98ab75065cffab75afbbc512f3f
#
_cell.length_a   1.000
_cell.length_b   1.000
_cell.length_c   1.000
_cell.angle_alpha   90.00
_cell.angle_beta   90.00
_cell.angle_gamma   90.00
#
_symmetry.space_group_name_H-M   'P 1'
#
loop_
_entity.id
_entity.type
_entity.pdbx_description
1 polymer ?
#
loop_
_entity_poly.entity_id
_entity_poly.type
_entity_poly.pdbx_seq_one_letter_code
_entity_poly.pdbx_strand_id
1 'polypeptide(L)'
;MKLNSITRTGLQAPAFLAVFTLDNGKTKNVKFGTSSNYLTNPDKTEKDRQAYIKRHQVRENWNDPTSRGALSRFILWSPTRSIDLSTRAYRKRFGI
;
A
#
# COMPACT_ATOMS: atom_id res chain seq x y z
N MET A 1 7.03 -8.25 -13.71
CA MET A 1 5.99 -7.36 -13.18
C MET A 1 6.58 -6.02 -12.83
N LYS A 2 5.81 -4.97 -13.01
CA LYS A 2 6.24 -3.61 -12.73
C LYS A 2 5.10 -2.85 -12.04
N LEU A 3 5.42 -2.12 -10.97
CA LEU A 3 4.49 -1.16 -10.36
C LEU A 3 4.60 0.17 -11.12
N ASN A 4 3.54 0.53 -11.84
CA ASN A 4 3.53 1.74 -12.67
C ASN A 4 3.23 2.99 -11.85
N SER A 5 2.18 2.95 -11.01
CA SER A 5 1.76 4.11 -10.24
C SER A 5 0.92 3.72 -9.03
N ILE A 6 0.92 4.62 -8.04
CA ILE A 6 -0.03 4.62 -6.92
C ILE A 6 -0.63 6.01 -6.86
N THR A 7 -1.96 6.10 -6.97
CA THR A 7 -2.69 7.36 -6.99
C THR A 7 -3.88 7.33 -6.03
N ARG A 8 -4.34 8.52 -5.62
CA ARG A 8 -5.54 8.67 -4.81
C ARG A 8 -6.78 8.57 -5.70
N THR A 9 -7.83 7.92 -5.18
CA THR A 9 -9.11 7.78 -5.92
C THR A 9 -10.05 8.97 -5.72
N GLY A 10 -9.83 9.76 -4.67
CA GLY A 10 -10.79 10.79 -4.24
C GLY A 10 -11.90 10.26 -3.34
N LEU A 11 -11.92 8.95 -3.07
CA LEU A 11 -12.91 8.31 -2.20
C LEU A 11 -12.30 8.01 -0.83
N GLN A 12 -13.19 7.78 0.16
CA GLN A 12 -12.75 7.34 1.48
C GLN A 12 -12.37 5.86 1.50
N ALA A 13 -13.03 5.05 0.68
CA ALA A 13 -12.75 3.63 0.52
C ALA A 13 -13.30 3.13 -0.82
N PRO A 14 -12.50 2.48 -1.67
CA PRO A 14 -11.05 2.35 -1.57
C PRO A 14 -10.37 3.70 -1.85
N ALA A 15 -9.41 4.07 -1.01
CA ALA A 15 -8.80 5.40 -1.05
C ALA A 15 -7.69 5.53 -2.12
N PHE A 16 -7.10 4.41 -2.54
CA PHE A 16 -5.95 4.38 -3.46
C PHE A 16 -6.12 3.37 -4.57
N LEU A 17 -5.40 3.63 -5.67
CA LEU A 17 -5.32 2.75 -6.83
C LEU A 17 -3.86 2.48 -7.15
N ALA A 18 -3.48 1.19 -7.21
CA ALA A 18 -2.19 0.75 -7.72
C ALA A 18 -2.37 0.18 -9.12
N VAL A 19 -1.50 0.55 -10.03
CA VAL A 19 -1.51 0.06 -11.42
C VAL A 19 -0.22 -0.71 -11.68
N PHE A 20 -0.35 -1.97 -12.07
CA PHE A 20 0.77 -2.86 -12.39
C PHE A 20 0.76 -3.26 -13.85
N THR A 21 1.96 -3.46 -14.41
CA THR A 21 2.13 -4.21 -15.66
C THR A 21 2.64 -5.59 -15.30
N LEU A 22 1.89 -6.63 -15.68
CA LEU A 22 2.24 -8.02 -15.42
C LEU A 22 3.27 -8.53 -16.44
N ASP A 23 3.87 -9.70 -16.16
CA ASP A 23 4.89 -10.30 -17.03
C ASP A 23 4.35 -10.64 -18.43
N ASN A 24 3.03 -10.88 -18.55
CA ASN A 24 2.38 -11.10 -19.84
C ASN A 24 2.02 -9.80 -20.58
N GLY A 25 2.43 -8.65 -20.08
CA GLY A 25 2.15 -7.33 -20.65
C GLY A 25 0.77 -6.75 -20.33
N LYS A 26 -0.07 -7.49 -19.63
CA LYS A 26 -1.40 -7.01 -19.24
C LYS A 26 -1.31 -6.06 -18.04
N THR A 27 -2.25 -5.13 -17.95
CA THR A 27 -2.39 -4.20 -16.83
C THR A 27 -3.29 -4.81 -15.75
N LYS A 28 -2.88 -4.67 -14.49
CA LYS A 28 -3.69 -5.03 -13.33
C LYS A 28 -3.89 -3.83 -12.44
N ASN A 29 -5.14 -3.47 -12.18
CA ASN A 29 -5.52 -2.39 -11.28
C ASN A 29 -5.96 -2.98 -9.95
N VAL A 30 -5.39 -2.46 -8.85
CA VAL A 30 -5.73 -2.91 -7.50
C VAL A 30 -6.14 -1.69 -6.68
N LYS A 31 -7.41 -1.65 -6.30
CA LYS A 31 -7.95 -0.61 -5.40
C LYS A 31 -7.75 -1.07 -3.97
N PHE A 32 -7.25 -0.19 -3.11
CA PHE A 32 -6.91 -0.59 -1.74
C PHE A 32 -7.02 0.55 -0.75
N GLY A 33 -7.14 0.19 0.52
CA GLY A 33 -7.03 1.08 1.64
C GLY A 33 -8.24 1.94 1.92
N THR A 34 -8.18 2.63 3.06
CA THR A 34 -9.16 3.62 3.49
C THR A 34 -8.46 4.93 3.80
N SER A 35 -9.21 6.01 3.97
CA SER A 35 -8.66 7.31 4.38
C SER A 35 -8.12 7.28 5.82
N SER A 36 -8.51 6.28 6.63
CA SER A 36 -8.02 6.11 8.00
C SER A 36 -6.71 5.32 8.01
N ASN A 37 -5.60 5.97 7.61
CA ASN A 37 -4.28 5.36 7.50
C ASN A 37 -3.19 6.29 8.01
N TYR A 38 -2.00 5.73 8.25
CA TYR A 38 -0.85 6.47 8.77
C TYR A 38 -0.26 7.45 7.76
N LEU A 39 -0.29 7.09 6.46
CA LEU A 39 0.32 7.91 5.40
C LEU A 39 -0.33 9.29 5.29
N THR A 40 -1.66 9.35 5.31
CA THR A 40 -2.41 10.57 4.99
C THR A 40 -3.16 11.18 6.17
N ASN A 41 -3.38 10.44 7.24
CA ASN A 41 -4.09 10.96 8.42
C ASN A 41 -3.08 11.37 9.50
N PRO A 42 -2.90 12.70 9.74
CA PRO A 42 -1.92 13.17 10.72
C PRO A 42 -2.28 12.81 12.17
N ASP A 43 -3.52 12.43 12.43
CA ASP A 43 -3.96 12.01 13.78
C ASP A 43 -3.51 10.58 14.12
N LYS A 44 -3.10 9.80 13.12
CA LYS A 44 -2.55 8.46 13.35
C LYS A 44 -1.12 8.56 13.86
N THR A 45 -0.82 7.83 14.93
CA THR A 45 0.50 7.84 15.59
C THR A 45 1.30 6.59 15.23
N GLU A 46 2.58 6.57 15.62
CA GLU A 46 3.42 5.36 15.49
C GLU A 46 2.83 4.20 16.29
N LYS A 47 2.20 4.47 17.43
CA LYS A 47 1.49 3.44 18.21
C LYS A 47 0.34 2.84 17.40
N ASP A 48 -0.43 3.67 16.69
CA ASP A 48 -1.50 3.21 15.80
C ASP A 48 -0.95 2.35 14.68
N ARG A 49 0.18 2.75 14.09
CA ARG A 49 0.86 1.98 13.03
C ARG A 49 1.29 0.60 13.53
N GLN A 50 1.93 0.52 14.69
CA GLN A 50 2.34 -0.76 15.27
C GLN A 50 1.13 -1.64 15.61
N ALA A 51 0.05 -1.04 16.11
CA ALA A 51 -1.18 -1.78 16.39
C ALA A 51 -1.81 -2.37 15.12
N TYR A 52 -1.81 -1.60 14.01
CA TYR A 52 -2.27 -2.09 12.71
C TYR A 52 -1.45 -3.30 12.26
N ILE A 53 -0.12 -3.18 12.28
CA ILE A 53 0.78 -4.26 11.86
C ILE A 53 0.50 -5.53 12.67
N LYS A 54 0.42 -5.40 13.99
CA LYS A 54 0.19 -6.54 14.88
C LYS A 54 -1.13 -7.24 14.60
N ARG A 55 -2.21 -6.48 14.33
CA ARG A 55 -3.53 -7.07 14.07
C ARG A 55 -3.58 -7.79 12.73
N HIS A 56 -2.92 -7.24 11.70
CA HIS A 56 -3.06 -7.73 10.32
C HIS A 56 -2.06 -8.82 9.95
N GLN A 57 -0.87 -8.86 10.59
CA GLN A 57 0.19 -9.81 10.24
C GLN A 57 -0.23 -11.29 10.37
N VAL A 58 -1.21 -11.60 11.20
CA VAL A 58 -1.65 -12.98 11.43
C VAL A 58 -2.64 -13.49 10.39
N ARG A 59 -3.19 -12.61 9.54
CA ARG A 59 -4.26 -12.95 8.59
C ARG A 59 -3.91 -12.66 7.14
N GLU A 60 -2.87 -11.86 6.87
CA GLU A 60 -2.59 -11.36 5.54
C GLU A 60 -1.30 -11.94 4.99
N ASN A 61 -1.30 -12.21 3.69
CA ASN A 61 -0.09 -12.57 2.96
C ASN A 61 0.57 -11.29 2.42
N TRP A 62 1.62 -10.84 3.09
CA TRP A 62 2.35 -9.64 2.68
C TRP A 62 3.45 -9.91 1.65
N ASN A 63 3.53 -11.14 1.12
CA ASN A 63 4.53 -11.52 0.11
C ASN A 63 4.03 -11.34 -1.32
N ASP A 64 2.74 -11.12 -1.52
CA ASP A 64 2.16 -10.87 -2.84
C ASP A 64 2.05 -9.36 -3.07
N PRO A 65 2.86 -8.78 -4.00
CA PRO A 65 2.85 -7.34 -4.25
C PRO A 65 1.57 -6.81 -4.87
N THR A 66 0.70 -7.66 -5.43
CA THR A 66 -0.58 -7.24 -5.99
C THR A 66 -1.74 -7.40 -5.01
N SER A 67 -1.46 -7.83 -3.79
CA SER A 67 -2.49 -7.97 -2.76
C SER A 67 -2.81 -6.64 -2.10
N ARG A 68 -4.07 -6.46 -1.73
CA ARG A 68 -4.52 -5.29 -0.96
C ARG A 68 -3.81 -5.20 0.38
N GLY A 69 -3.56 -6.34 1.02
CA GLY A 69 -2.87 -6.41 2.31
C GLY A 69 -1.45 -5.88 2.24
N ALA A 70 -0.66 -6.33 1.25
CA ALA A 70 0.70 -5.86 1.07
C ALA A 70 0.75 -4.36 0.74
N LEU A 71 -0.11 -3.90 -0.16
CA LEU A 71 -0.21 -2.48 -0.52
C LEU A 71 -0.56 -1.61 0.69
N SER A 72 -1.56 -2.01 1.47
CA SER A 72 -1.93 -1.27 2.67
C SER A 72 -0.80 -1.25 3.70
N ARG A 73 -0.17 -2.41 3.97
CA ARG A 73 0.91 -2.52 4.96
C ARG A 73 2.13 -1.67 4.60
N PHE A 74 2.57 -1.74 3.35
CA PHE A 74 3.85 -1.14 2.97
C PHE A 74 3.73 0.24 2.32
N ILE A 75 2.53 0.67 1.94
CA ILE A 75 2.28 2.02 1.44
C ILE A 75 1.59 2.88 2.50
N LEU A 76 0.45 2.42 3.03
CA LEU A 76 -0.37 3.25 3.92
C LEU A 76 0.08 3.20 5.38
N TRP A 77 0.70 2.11 5.79
CA TRP A 77 1.19 1.91 7.16
C TRP A 77 2.70 1.69 7.19
N SER A 78 3.41 2.28 6.25
CA SER A 78 4.87 2.35 6.24
C SER A 78 5.37 3.39 7.27
N PRO A 79 6.66 3.38 7.63
CA PRO A 79 7.17 4.33 8.62
C PRO A 79 7.32 5.77 8.11
N THR A 80 7.04 6.03 6.84
CA THR A 80 7.08 7.36 6.25
C THR A 80 5.68 7.84 5.88
N ARG A 81 5.48 9.16 5.92
CA ARG A 81 4.24 9.82 5.47
C ARG A 81 4.37 10.38 4.04
N SER A 82 5.40 9.98 3.30
CA SER A 82 5.60 10.34 1.91
C SER A 82 5.16 9.21 0.99
N ILE A 83 4.21 9.48 0.11
CA ILE A 83 3.76 8.49 -0.88
C ILE A 83 4.88 8.11 -1.84
N ASP A 84 5.73 9.06 -2.23
CA ASP A 84 6.87 8.81 -3.13
C ASP A 84 7.89 7.88 -2.49
N LEU A 85 8.26 8.14 -1.24
CA LEU A 85 9.20 7.29 -0.50
C LEU A 85 8.63 5.90 -0.25
N SER A 86 7.36 5.80 0.11
CA SER A 86 6.68 4.51 0.31
C SER A 86 6.62 3.70 -0.99
N THR A 87 6.32 4.36 -2.11
CA THR A 87 6.26 3.71 -3.42
C THR A 87 7.63 3.20 -3.85
N ARG A 88 8.69 3.99 -3.66
CA ARG A 88 10.07 3.57 -3.96
C ARG A 88 10.49 2.38 -3.11
N ALA A 89 10.18 2.42 -1.82
CA ALA A 89 10.49 1.32 -0.91
C ALA A 89 9.72 0.05 -1.30
N TYR A 90 8.48 0.19 -1.74
CA TYR A 90 7.66 -0.93 -2.22
C TYR A 90 8.26 -1.59 -3.45
N ARG A 91 8.66 -0.78 -4.44
CA ARG A 91 9.34 -1.30 -5.64
C ARG A 91 10.62 -2.04 -5.29
N LYS A 92 11.41 -1.49 -4.38
CA LYS A 92 12.66 -2.11 -3.92
C LYS A 92 12.40 -3.43 -3.19
N ARG A 93 11.40 -3.46 -2.32
CA ARG A 93 11.06 -4.65 -1.53
C ARG A 93 10.70 -5.84 -2.41
N PHE A 94 9.93 -5.61 -3.47
CA PHE A 94 9.43 -6.66 -4.35
C PHE A 94 10.16 -6.78 -5.68
N GLY A 95 11.13 -5.93 -5.95
CA GLY A 95 11.89 -5.96 -7.20
C GLY A 95 11.04 -5.59 -8.42
N ILE A 96 10.17 -4.67 -8.27
CA ILE A 96 9.22 -4.25 -9.31
C ILE A 96 9.27 -2.76 -9.59
#